data_fac831f41055cf983b06702dbddc0dee
#
_entry.id   fac831f41055cf983b06702dbddc0dee
#
_cell.length_a   1.000
_cell.length_b   1.000
_cell.length_c   1.000
_cell.angle_alpha   90.00
_cell.angle_beta   90.00
_cell.angle_gamma   90.00
#
_symmetry.space_group_name_H-M   'P 1'
#
loop_
_entity.id
_entity.type
_entity.pdbx_description
1 polymer ?
#
loop_
_entity_poly.entity_id
_entity_poly.type
_entity_poly.pdbx_seq_one_letter_code
_entity_poly.pdbx_strand_id
1 'polypeptide(L)'
;MEVNQGSQAAKGKYYLQFIQTPVHQLNNLKVPLDFETFANISVGRSPENVIVIPDPEVSRRHAVLSLENGELYIEDLNSTNGTYVYDGKLFQPVKGRQKLNLPAVVKLGNQTVVKLSRE
;
A
#
# COMPACT_ATOMS: atom_id res chain seq x y z
N MET A 1 32.25 4.66 0.44
CA MET A 1 31.60 4.61 0.47
C MET A 1 30.77 4.61 0.42
N GLU A 2 30.72 4.45 0.76
CA GLU A 2 29.84 4.37 0.90
C GLU A 2 28.96 4.49 0.98
N VAL A 3 29.18 4.54 1.06
CA VAL A 3 28.21 4.52 1.19
C VAL A 3 27.36 4.64 1.33
N ASN A 4 27.50 4.64 1.54
CA ASN A 4 26.53 4.67 1.79
C ASN A 4 25.70 4.79 1.91
N GLN A 5 25.89 4.76 2.03
CA GLN A 5 25.03 4.74 2.24
C GLN A 5 24.15 4.67 2.43
N GLY A 6 24.38 4.82 2.40
CA GLY A 6 23.42 4.62 2.59
C GLY A 6 22.63 4.34 2.81
N SER A 7 23.11 4.29 2.86
CA SER A 7 22.31 3.87 3.08
C SER A 7 21.54 3.70 3.23
N GLN A 8 21.84 3.80 3.13
CA GLN A 8 21.17 3.45 3.24
C GLN A 8 20.40 3.19 3.57
N ALA A 9 20.54 3.24 3.76
CA ALA A 9 20.22 2.67 4.05
C ALA A 9 19.49 2.19 4.34
N ALA A 10 20.24 2.41 4.95
CA ALA A 10 19.59 1.25 5.12
C ALA A 10 18.29 1.23 5.31
N LYS A 11 18.14 1.42 4.75
CA LYS A 11 16.77 1.52 4.53
C LYS A 11 16.23 0.21 4.11
N GLY A 12 15.28 -0.28 4.76
CA GLY A 12 14.62 -1.48 4.36
C GLY A 12 13.92 -1.30 3.04
N LYS A 13 13.62 -2.41 2.39
CA LYS A 13 12.78 -2.41 1.20
C LYS A 13 11.36 -2.69 1.61
N TYR A 14 10.42 -2.05 0.94
CA TYR A 14 9.02 -2.15 1.25
C TYR A 14 8.28 -2.85 0.12
N TYR A 15 7.28 -3.65 0.47
CA TYR A 15 6.56 -4.48 -0.50
C TYR A 15 5.07 -4.45 -0.22
N LEU A 16 4.30 -4.59 -1.30
CA LEU A 16 2.87 -4.82 -1.23
C LEU A 16 2.59 -6.18 -1.85
N GLN A 17 1.98 -7.08 -1.10
CA GLN A 17 1.65 -8.41 -1.61
C GLN A 17 0.14 -8.56 -1.62
N PHE A 18 -0.40 -9.01 -2.75
CA PHE A 18 -1.83 -9.27 -2.87
C PHE A 18 -2.15 -10.58 -2.17
N ILE A 19 -3.00 -10.50 -1.14
CA ILE A 19 -3.43 -11.67 -0.36
C ILE A 19 -4.67 -12.25 -0.98
N GLN A 20 -5.63 -11.38 -1.35
CA GLN A 20 -6.90 -11.79 -1.92
C GLN A 20 -7.46 -10.69 -2.77
N THR A 21 -7.84 -11.01 -4.00
CA THR A 21 -8.48 -10.05 -4.88
C THR A 21 -9.24 -10.82 -5.96
N PRO A 22 -10.37 -10.27 -6.46
CA PRO A 22 -11.07 -10.89 -7.58
C PRO A 22 -10.28 -10.80 -8.89
N VAL A 23 -9.23 -9.99 -8.93
CA VAL A 23 -8.35 -9.91 -10.09
C VAL A 23 -7.34 -11.05 -9.97
N HIS A 24 -7.64 -12.20 -10.57
CA HIS A 24 -6.91 -13.44 -10.33
C HIS A 24 -5.42 -13.33 -10.59
N GLN A 25 -5.02 -12.57 -11.61
CA GLN A 25 -3.61 -12.44 -11.98
C GLN A 25 -2.77 -11.77 -10.88
N LEU A 26 -3.42 -11.04 -9.98
CA LEU A 26 -2.71 -10.33 -8.93
C LEU A 26 -2.52 -11.16 -7.67
N ASN A 27 -3.31 -12.23 -7.48
CA ASN A 27 -3.22 -13.03 -6.24
C ASN A 27 -1.81 -13.57 -6.04
N ASN A 28 -1.28 -13.35 -4.83
CA ASN A 28 0.05 -13.75 -4.41
C ASN A 28 1.18 -12.94 -5.05
N LEU A 29 0.86 -11.97 -5.90
CA LEU A 29 1.87 -11.10 -6.50
C LEU A 29 2.44 -10.18 -5.44
N LYS A 30 3.78 -10.11 -5.38
CA LYS A 30 4.50 -9.24 -4.45
C LYS A 30 5.18 -8.14 -5.23
N VAL A 31 4.82 -6.90 -4.94
CA VAL A 31 5.25 -5.73 -5.69
C VAL A 31 6.17 -4.88 -4.83
N PRO A 32 7.38 -4.53 -5.30
CA PRO A 32 8.21 -3.61 -4.54
C PRO A 32 7.62 -2.20 -4.57
N LEU A 33 7.76 -1.50 -3.45
CA LEU A 33 7.31 -0.11 -3.32
C LEU A 33 8.54 0.77 -3.51
N ASP A 34 8.65 1.38 -4.68
CA ASP A 34 9.84 2.13 -5.08
C ASP A 34 9.72 3.58 -4.61
N PHE A 35 10.05 3.81 -3.35
CA PHE A 35 10.03 5.16 -2.77
C PHE A 35 11.24 5.99 -3.17
N GLU A 36 12.21 5.41 -3.89
CA GLU A 36 13.31 6.20 -4.43
C GLU A 36 12.87 6.96 -5.67
N THR A 37 12.00 6.34 -6.46
CA THR A 37 11.47 6.98 -7.68
C THR A 37 10.24 7.81 -7.37
N PHE A 38 9.35 7.31 -6.49
CA PHE A 38 8.08 7.94 -6.21
C PHE A 38 8.03 8.41 -4.77
N ALA A 39 7.86 9.73 -4.56
CA ALA A 39 7.65 10.25 -3.21
C ALA A 39 6.36 9.69 -2.61
N ASN A 40 5.34 9.56 -3.44
CA ASN A 40 4.05 9.00 -3.04
C ASN A 40 3.68 7.91 -4.04
N ILE A 41 3.19 6.77 -3.53
CA ILE A 41 2.78 5.67 -4.39
C ILE A 41 1.27 5.61 -4.37
N SER A 42 0.66 6.00 -5.48
CA SER A 42 -0.79 5.98 -5.62
C SER A 42 -1.26 4.58 -5.98
N VAL A 43 -2.42 4.22 -5.43
CA VAL A 43 -3.04 2.91 -5.61
C VAL A 43 -4.48 3.13 -6.04
N GLY A 44 -4.90 2.46 -7.09
CA GLY A 44 -6.28 2.58 -7.55
C GLY A 44 -6.52 1.85 -8.84
N ARG A 45 -7.77 1.96 -9.31
CA ARG A 45 -8.22 1.24 -10.50
C ARG A 45 -7.74 1.89 -11.80
N SER A 46 -7.52 3.21 -11.80
CA SER A 46 -7.10 3.91 -13.00
C SER A 46 -5.67 3.54 -13.37
N PRO A 47 -5.38 3.38 -14.66
CA PRO A 47 -4.00 3.11 -15.12
C PRO A 47 -3.00 4.21 -14.79
N GLU A 48 -3.47 5.38 -14.36
CA GLU A 48 -2.59 6.48 -13.97
C GLU A 48 -1.90 6.24 -12.63
N ASN A 49 -2.38 5.28 -11.85
CA ASN A 49 -1.79 4.99 -10.54
C ASN A 49 -0.46 4.26 -10.69
N VAL A 50 0.39 4.40 -9.68
CA VAL A 50 1.64 3.64 -9.64
C VAL A 50 1.32 2.16 -9.48
N ILE A 51 0.37 1.82 -8.59
CA ILE A 51 -0.11 0.45 -8.45
C ILE A 51 -1.55 0.41 -8.96
N VAL A 52 -1.77 -0.34 -10.03
CA VAL A 52 -3.07 -0.42 -10.68
C VAL A 52 -3.77 -1.69 -10.23
N ILE A 53 -4.97 -1.54 -9.66
CA ILE A 53 -5.78 -2.65 -9.20
C ILE A 53 -7.12 -2.59 -9.94
N PRO A 54 -7.29 -3.37 -11.02
CA PRO A 54 -8.51 -3.29 -11.84
C PRO A 54 -9.68 -4.06 -11.23
N ASP A 55 -9.93 -3.83 -9.97
CA ASP A 55 -11.08 -4.36 -9.23
C ASP A 55 -12.17 -3.29 -9.27
N PRO A 56 -13.38 -3.62 -9.77
CA PRO A 56 -14.45 -2.60 -9.86
C PRO A 56 -14.80 -1.97 -8.52
N GLU A 57 -14.52 -2.65 -7.39
CA GLU A 57 -14.80 -2.12 -6.06
C GLU A 57 -13.72 -1.18 -5.55
N VAL A 58 -12.62 -1.05 -6.28
CA VAL A 58 -11.55 -0.13 -5.97
C VAL A 58 -11.79 1.16 -6.76
N SER A 59 -11.68 2.30 -6.10
CA SER A 59 -11.88 3.60 -6.74
C SER A 59 -10.75 3.89 -7.72
N ARG A 60 -11.01 4.75 -8.70
CA ARG A 60 -9.99 5.12 -9.69
C ARG A 60 -8.73 5.62 -9.02
N ARG A 61 -8.87 6.51 -8.05
CA ARG A 61 -7.80 6.92 -7.15
C ARG A 61 -8.27 6.56 -5.75
N HIS A 62 -7.69 5.51 -5.19
CA HIS A 62 -8.23 4.93 -3.97
C HIS A 62 -7.45 5.35 -2.73
N ALA A 63 -6.14 5.20 -2.76
CA ALA A 63 -5.31 5.48 -1.61
C ALA A 63 -3.92 5.86 -2.07
N VAL A 64 -3.14 6.42 -1.15
CA VAL A 64 -1.75 6.75 -1.43
C VAL A 64 -0.89 6.28 -0.26
N LEU A 65 0.26 5.71 -0.61
CA LEU A 65 1.28 5.29 0.35
C LEU A 65 2.41 6.28 0.33
N SER A 66 2.92 6.63 1.50
CA SER A 66 4.06 7.53 1.61
C SER A 66 4.99 7.03 2.69
N LEU A 67 6.26 7.43 2.59
CA LEU A 67 7.29 7.05 3.53
C LEU A 67 7.86 8.32 4.15
N GLU A 68 7.90 8.35 5.48
CA GLU A 68 8.41 9.50 6.19
C GLU A 68 9.19 9.01 7.40
N ASN A 69 10.47 9.37 7.48
CA ASN A 69 11.34 8.98 8.59
C ASN A 69 11.35 7.46 8.81
N GLY A 70 11.31 6.70 7.74
CA GLY A 70 11.31 5.24 7.80
C GLY A 70 9.99 4.62 8.16
N GLU A 71 8.93 5.43 8.31
CA GLU A 71 7.59 4.94 8.65
C GLU A 71 6.70 5.01 7.42
N LEU A 72 5.92 3.95 7.22
CA LEU A 72 5.00 3.88 6.10
C LEU A 72 3.62 4.40 6.53
N TYR A 73 3.07 5.27 5.70
CA TYR A 73 1.76 5.86 5.94
C TYR A 73 0.81 5.52 4.79
N ILE A 74 -0.47 5.43 5.11
CA ILE A 74 -1.51 5.27 4.10
C ILE A 74 -2.56 6.36 4.31
N GLU A 75 -3.09 6.85 3.18
CA GLU A 75 -4.16 7.83 3.22
C GLU A 75 -5.22 7.42 2.21
N ASP A 76 -6.49 7.39 2.65
CA ASP A 76 -7.61 7.13 1.76
C ASP A 76 -7.92 8.41 0.99
N LEU A 77 -8.10 8.30 -0.32
CA LEU A 77 -8.35 9.44 -1.19
C LEU A 77 -9.85 9.60 -1.44
N ASN A 78 -10.63 9.54 -0.37
CA ASN A 78 -12.07 9.69 -0.45
C ASN A 78 -12.70 8.61 -1.34
N SER A 79 -12.24 7.38 -1.16
CA SER A 79 -12.69 6.25 -1.97
C SER A 79 -14.16 5.95 -1.70
N THR A 80 -14.82 5.34 -2.69
CA THR A 80 -16.23 5.00 -2.58
C THR A 80 -16.46 3.91 -1.52
N ASN A 81 -15.63 2.88 -1.52
CA ASN A 81 -15.86 1.72 -0.65
C ASN A 81 -14.91 1.65 0.54
N GLY A 82 -13.99 2.61 0.66
CA GLY A 82 -13.15 2.75 1.85
C GLY A 82 -11.84 1.98 1.79
N THR A 83 -10.99 2.34 2.74
CA THR A 83 -9.70 1.70 2.98
C THR A 83 -9.67 1.32 4.44
N TYR A 84 -9.24 0.08 4.74
CA TYR A 84 -9.31 -0.45 6.10
C TYR A 84 -8.00 -1.12 6.47
N VAL A 85 -7.60 -0.99 7.73
CA VAL A 85 -6.42 -1.64 8.27
C VAL A 85 -6.87 -2.65 9.32
N TYR A 86 -6.36 -3.87 9.23
CA TYR A 86 -6.68 -4.94 10.16
C TYR A 86 -5.96 -4.70 11.49
N ASP A 87 -6.70 -4.73 12.60
CA ASP A 87 -6.14 -4.47 13.92
C ASP A 87 -5.90 -5.74 14.73
N GLY A 88 -6.03 -6.90 14.10
CA GLY A 88 -5.92 -8.19 14.77
C GLY A 88 -7.27 -8.83 15.05
N LYS A 89 -8.35 -8.07 14.93
CA LYS A 89 -9.71 -8.58 15.13
C LYS A 89 -10.63 -8.13 14.02
N LEU A 90 -10.59 -6.86 13.65
CA LEU A 90 -11.49 -6.27 12.65
C LEU A 90 -10.70 -5.38 11.73
N PHE A 91 -11.29 -5.11 10.56
CA PHE A 91 -10.80 -4.10 9.66
C PHE A 91 -11.36 -2.75 10.10
N GLN A 92 -10.46 -1.83 10.44
CA GLN A 92 -10.83 -0.48 10.92
C GLN A 92 -10.65 0.51 9.79
N PRO A 93 -11.61 1.41 9.57
CA PRO A 93 -11.47 2.39 8.49
C PRO A 93 -10.32 3.34 8.73
N VAL A 94 -9.58 3.62 7.66
CA VAL A 94 -8.51 4.60 7.69
C VAL A 94 -9.14 5.98 7.69
N LYS A 95 -8.67 6.83 8.60
CA LYS A 95 -9.12 8.21 8.70
C LYS A 95 -7.92 9.11 8.55
N GLY A 96 -7.95 9.96 7.51
CA GLY A 96 -6.84 10.83 7.21
C GLY A 96 -5.59 10.04 6.82
N ARG A 97 -4.46 10.58 7.20
CA ARG A 97 -3.15 9.95 6.95
C ARG A 97 -2.76 9.15 8.18
N GLN A 98 -2.59 7.85 8.00
CA GLN A 98 -2.41 6.93 9.11
C GLN A 98 -1.10 6.16 9.00
N LYS A 99 -0.34 6.13 10.09
CA LYS A 99 0.89 5.35 10.16
C LYS A 99 0.55 3.87 10.23
N LEU A 100 1.33 3.05 9.53
CA LEU A 100 1.14 1.60 9.51
C LEU A 100 2.23 0.93 10.33
N ASN A 101 1.83 -0.02 11.16
CA ASN A 101 2.76 -0.90 11.85
C ASN A 101 2.95 -2.15 11.00
N LEU A 102 4.16 -2.33 10.48
CA LEU A 102 4.43 -3.40 9.53
C LEU A 102 4.80 -4.70 10.24
N PRO A 103 4.36 -5.84 9.73
CA PRO A 103 3.53 -6.00 8.55
C PRO A 103 2.09 -5.59 8.83
N ALA A 104 1.46 -4.97 7.83
CA ALA A 104 0.10 -4.49 7.96
C ALA A 104 -0.76 -5.13 6.89
N VAL A 105 -1.99 -5.49 7.25
CA VAL A 105 -2.96 -6.04 6.30
C VAL A 105 -4.00 -4.96 6.05
N VAL A 106 -4.19 -4.63 4.78
CA VAL A 106 -5.03 -3.51 4.35
C VAL A 106 -6.05 -4.02 3.35
N LYS A 107 -7.29 -3.59 3.52
CA LYS A 107 -8.35 -3.90 2.57
C LYS A 107 -8.70 -2.63 1.80
N LEU A 108 -8.69 -2.74 0.48
CA LEU A 108 -8.99 -1.65 -0.44
C LEU A 108 -10.32 -1.96 -1.09
N GLY A 109 -11.35 -1.20 -0.72
CA GLY A 109 -12.70 -1.52 -1.15
C GLY A 109 -13.24 -2.72 -0.40
N ASN A 110 -14.06 -3.51 -1.07
CA ASN A 110 -14.76 -4.61 -0.40
C ASN A 110 -14.09 -5.96 -0.55
N GLN A 111 -13.18 -6.13 -1.52
CA GLN A 111 -12.71 -7.46 -1.91
C GLN A 111 -11.20 -7.60 -2.03
N THR A 112 -10.45 -6.52 -2.16
CA THR A 112 -9.00 -6.60 -2.36
C THR A 112 -8.28 -6.41 -1.04
N VAL A 113 -7.50 -7.42 -0.65
CA VAL A 113 -6.73 -7.41 0.60
C VAL A 113 -5.26 -7.55 0.25
N VAL A 114 -4.45 -6.66 0.79
CA VAL A 114 -3.01 -6.64 0.55
C VAL A 114 -2.27 -6.66 1.87
N LYS A 115 -1.03 -7.12 1.82
CA LYS A 115 -0.13 -7.08 2.96
C LYS A 115 1.02 -6.14 2.63
N LEU A 116 1.28 -5.21 3.52
CA LEU A 116 2.41 -4.29 3.40
C LEU A 116 3.48 -4.73 4.36
N SER A 117 4.71 -4.84 3.87
CA SER A 117 5.80 -5.37 4.68
C SER A 117 7.10 -4.67 4.35
N ARG A 118 8.06 -4.87 5.23
CA ARG A 118 9.41 -4.34 5.09
C ARG A 118 10.37 -5.49 5.24
N GLU A 119 11.37 -5.55 4.35
CA GLU A 119 12.38 -6.61 4.38
C GLU A 119 13.79 -6.07 4.37
#